data_3cc5bcf99aaf5e0159df9cc19d59ccf0
#
_entry.id   3cc5bcf99aaf5e0159df9cc19d59ccf0
#
_cell.length_a   1.000
_cell.length_b   1.000
_cell.length_c   1.000
_cell.angle_alpha   90.00
_cell.angle_beta   90.00
_cell.angle_gamma   90.00
#
_symmetry.space_group_name_H-M   'P 1'
#
loop_
_entity.id
_entity.type
_entity.pdbx_description
1 polymer ?
#
loop_
_entity_poly.entity_id
_entity_poly.type
_entity_poly.pdbx_seq_one_letter_code
_entity_poly.pdbx_strand_id
1 'polypeptide(L)'
;MCGLIWFVQVVHYPGFSFVARESFPSFHNFHSTRITWIVGPVMTVELVTAAILCLRQPDDWLWWANLGGVIALWLCTALLSVPNHNQLALGYSEPLILALVATNWPRTLIWSLRSLLLTGIVARSAV
;
A
#
# COMPACT_ATOMS: atom_id res chain seq x y z
N MET A 1 2.09 -8.38 -0.49
CA MET A 1 1.34 -7.11 -0.68
C MET A 1 0.80 -6.90 -2.10
N CYS A 2 1.48 -7.32 -3.18
CA CYS A 2 1.03 -7.03 -4.56
C CYS A 2 -0.44 -7.41 -4.84
N GLY A 3 -0.84 -8.66 -4.59
CA GLY A 3 -2.24 -9.08 -4.82
C GLY A 3 -3.27 -8.29 -3.99
N LEU A 4 -2.94 -7.99 -2.73
CA LEU A 4 -3.84 -7.21 -1.86
C LEU A 4 -4.05 -5.79 -2.40
N ILE A 5 -2.98 -5.11 -2.83
CA ILE A 5 -3.12 -3.73 -3.31
C ILE A 5 -3.90 -3.66 -4.64
N TRP A 6 -3.76 -4.66 -5.52
CA TRP A 6 -4.57 -4.74 -6.72
C TRP A 6 -6.05 -4.96 -6.40
N PHE A 7 -6.37 -5.82 -5.44
CA PHE A 7 -7.75 -5.97 -4.97
C PHE A 7 -8.29 -4.65 -4.40
N VAL A 8 -7.50 -3.96 -3.58
CA VAL A 8 -7.87 -2.65 -3.02
C VAL A 8 -8.11 -1.63 -4.13
N GLN A 9 -7.21 -1.57 -5.11
CA GLN A 9 -7.26 -0.60 -6.22
C GLN A 9 -8.50 -0.77 -7.11
N VAL A 10 -8.81 -2.01 -7.49
CA VAL A 10 -9.79 -2.28 -8.56
C VAL A 10 -11.18 -2.56 -7.99
N VAL A 11 -11.26 -3.13 -6.79
CA VAL A 11 -12.53 -3.59 -6.22
C VAL A 11 -12.90 -2.81 -4.97
N HIS A 12 -11.99 -2.76 -3.99
CA HIS A 12 -12.36 -2.35 -2.65
C HIS A 12 -12.61 -0.84 -2.53
N TYR A 13 -11.70 0.00 -2.97
CA TYR A 13 -11.86 1.46 -2.92
C TYR A 13 -12.98 1.97 -3.84
N PRO A 14 -13.10 1.50 -5.11
CA PRO A 14 -14.26 1.85 -5.92
C PRO A 14 -15.60 1.39 -5.29
N GLY A 15 -15.59 0.27 -4.56
CA GLY A 15 -16.74 -0.23 -3.82
C GLY A 15 -17.28 0.72 -2.75
N PHE A 16 -16.48 1.66 -2.25
CA PHE A 16 -16.93 2.68 -1.28
C PHE A 16 -18.07 3.55 -1.82
N SER A 17 -18.11 3.78 -3.14
CA SER A 17 -19.18 4.56 -3.78
C SER A 17 -20.56 3.89 -3.71
N PHE A 18 -20.62 2.58 -3.48
CA PHE A 18 -21.87 1.82 -3.37
C PHE A 18 -22.38 1.69 -1.94
N VAL A 19 -21.67 2.24 -0.97
CA VAL A 19 -22.09 2.22 0.44
C VAL A 19 -23.09 3.36 0.68
N ALA A 20 -24.22 3.05 1.32
CA ALA A 20 -25.22 4.05 1.66
C ALA A 20 -24.61 5.15 2.57
N ARG A 21 -24.96 6.40 2.33
CA ARG A 21 -24.37 7.57 3.02
C ARG A 21 -24.51 7.49 4.53
N GLU A 22 -25.65 7.02 5.01
CA GLU A 22 -25.99 6.90 6.42
C GLU A 22 -25.11 5.87 7.15
N SER A 23 -24.74 4.78 6.48
CA SER A 23 -23.90 3.71 7.04
C SER A 23 -22.41 3.88 6.74
N PHE A 24 -22.06 4.84 5.90
CA PHE A 24 -20.68 5.03 5.44
C PHE A 24 -19.69 5.25 6.60
N PRO A 25 -19.94 6.10 7.62
CA PRO A 25 -18.98 6.31 8.71
C PRO A 25 -18.68 5.03 9.49
N SER A 26 -19.69 4.20 9.77
CA SER A 26 -19.49 2.94 10.49
C SER A 26 -18.75 1.91 9.64
N PHE A 27 -19.09 1.80 8.35
CA PHE A 27 -18.39 0.97 7.39
C PHE A 27 -16.91 1.38 7.24
N HIS A 28 -16.65 2.69 7.07
CA HIS A 28 -15.31 3.22 6.90
C HIS A 28 -14.44 3.01 8.15
N ASN A 29 -14.99 3.21 9.35
CA ASN A 29 -14.29 2.93 10.60
C ASN A 29 -13.94 1.43 10.73
N PHE A 30 -14.89 0.55 10.42
CA PHE A 30 -14.65 -0.89 10.38
C PHE A 30 -13.51 -1.23 9.40
N HIS A 31 -13.59 -0.71 8.16
CA HIS A 31 -12.55 -0.90 7.15
C HIS A 31 -11.19 -0.43 7.63
N SER A 32 -11.09 0.83 8.07
CA SER A 32 -9.81 1.44 8.46
C SER A 32 -9.13 0.69 9.60
N THR A 33 -9.91 0.26 10.59
CA THR A 33 -9.40 -0.54 11.70
C THR A 33 -8.87 -1.88 11.21
N ARG A 34 -9.66 -2.61 10.41
CA ARG A 34 -9.29 -3.96 9.97
C ARG A 34 -8.14 -3.98 8.97
N ILE A 35 -8.13 -3.05 8.02
CA ILE A 35 -7.05 -2.98 7.03
C ILE A 35 -5.72 -2.59 7.67
N THR A 36 -5.73 -1.74 8.70
CA THR A 36 -4.52 -1.36 9.44
C THR A 36 -3.89 -2.57 10.13
N TRP A 37 -4.69 -3.47 10.70
CA TRP A 37 -4.18 -4.71 11.31
C TRP A 37 -3.51 -5.66 10.31
N ILE A 38 -3.84 -5.57 9.03
CA ILE A 38 -3.23 -6.38 7.97
C ILE A 38 -2.02 -5.66 7.37
N VAL A 39 -2.23 -4.42 6.94
CA VAL A 39 -1.23 -3.66 6.17
C VAL A 39 -0.07 -3.18 7.03
N GLY A 40 -0.35 -2.72 8.25
CA GLY A 40 0.66 -2.19 9.16
C GLY A 40 1.79 -3.19 9.47
N PRO A 41 1.48 -4.38 10.00
CA PRO A 41 2.48 -5.40 10.28
C PRO A 41 3.25 -5.83 9.04
N VAL A 42 2.57 -6.05 7.90
CA VAL A 42 3.23 -6.49 6.66
C VAL A 42 4.18 -5.41 6.13
N MET A 43 3.77 -4.16 6.10
CA MET A 43 4.64 -3.04 5.68
C MET A 43 5.86 -2.90 6.61
N THR A 44 5.67 -3.12 7.92
CA THR A 44 6.76 -3.09 8.89
C THR A 44 7.77 -4.20 8.63
N VAL A 45 7.29 -5.43 8.40
CA VAL A 45 8.16 -6.57 8.04
C VAL A 45 8.89 -6.30 6.73
N GLU A 46 8.20 -5.76 5.71
CA GLU A 46 8.84 -5.37 4.44
C GLU A 46 9.97 -4.35 4.65
N LEU A 47 9.76 -3.36 5.52
CA LEU A 47 10.77 -2.33 5.81
C LEU A 47 11.99 -2.91 6.52
N VAL A 48 11.76 -3.68 7.58
CA VAL A 48 12.85 -4.29 8.37
C VAL A 48 13.67 -5.26 7.51
N THR A 49 12.99 -6.13 6.75
CA THR A 49 13.69 -7.09 5.87
C THR A 49 14.46 -6.40 4.75
N ALA A 50 13.90 -5.37 4.12
CA ALA A 50 14.60 -4.60 3.10
C ALA A 50 15.85 -3.92 3.66
N ALA A 51 15.77 -3.32 4.85
CA ALA A 51 16.92 -2.71 5.52
C ALA A 51 18.01 -3.74 5.86
N ILE A 52 17.64 -4.88 6.42
CA ILE A 52 18.59 -5.96 6.75
C ILE A 52 19.31 -6.45 5.48
N LEU A 53 18.58 -6.62 4.37
CA LEU A 53 19.17 -7.09 3.11
C LEU A 53 20.15 -6.08 2.52
N CYS A 54 19.85 -4.78 2.57
CA CYS A 54 20.79 -3.73 2.18
C CYS A 54 22.09 -3.76 3.01
N LEU A 55 21.98 -3.96 4.32
CA LEU A 55 23.14 -4.01 5.20
C LEU A 55 23.99 -5.27 4.98
N ARG A 56 23.37 -6.37 4.57
CA ARG A 56 24.08 -7.65 4.29
C ARG A 56 24.73 -7.68 2.90
N GLN A 57 24.22 -6.94 1.95
CA GLN A 57 24.68 -6.91 0.56
C GLN A 57 24.77 -5.46 0.06
N PRO A 58 25.65 -4.64 0.66
CA PRO A 58 25.72 -3.20 0.39
C PRO A 58 26.17 -2.87 -1.04
N ASP A 59 26.89 -3.77 -1.69
CA ASP A 59 27.43 -3.57 -3.04
C ASP A 59 26.41 -3.87 -4.14
N ASP A 60 25.27 -4.52 -3.83
CA ASP A 60 24.23 -4.79 -4.81
C ASP A 60 23.14 -3.70 -4.76
N TRP A 61 23.14 -2.81 -5.75
CA TRP A 61 22.21 -1.71 -5.90
C TRP A 61 20.74 -2.13 -5.95
N LEU A 62 20.43 -3.39 -6.31
CA LEU A 62 19.04 -3.89 -6.38
C LEU A 62 18.38 -3.90 -5.00
N TRP A 63 19.15 -4.17 -3.93
CA TRP A 63 18.61 -4.10 -2.58
C TRP A 63 18.32 -2.67 -2.14
N TRP A 64 19.13 -1.70 -2.56
CA TRP A 64 18.88 -0.28 -2.32
C TRP A 64 17.65 0.21 -3.10
N ALA A 65 17.45 -0.25 -4.35
CA ALA A 65 16.25 0.02 -5.11
C ALA A 65 14.99 -0.56 -4.43
N ASN A 66 15.08 -1.80 -3.90
CA ASN A 66 14.00 -2.39 -3.13
C ASN A 66 13.68 -1.58 -1.86
N LEU A 67 14.69 -1.18 -1.08
CA LEU A 67 14.50 -0.35 0.12
C LEU A 67 13.88 1.02 -0.22
N GLY A 68 14.38 1.67 -1.27
CA GLY A 68 13.81 2.92 -1.78
C GLY A 68 12.33 2.79 -2.13
N GLY A 69 11.95 1.68 -2.77
CA GLY A 69 10.53 1.36 -3.04
C GLY A 69 9.71 1.19 -1.76
N VAL A 70 10.24 0.55 -0.72
CA VAL A 70 9.54 0.43 0.58
C VAL A 70 9.37 1.80 1.24
N ILE A 71 10.41 2.62 1.26
CA ILE A 71 10.34 3.98 1.81
C ILE A 71 9.28 4.81 1.06
N ALA A 72 9.27 4.75 -0.29
CA ALA A 72 8.27 5.42 -1.10
C ALA A 72 6.84 4.96 -0.77
N LEU A 73 6.62 3.67 -0.51
CA LEU A 73 5.32 3.13 -0.07
C LEU A 73 4.88 3.70 1.28
N TRP A 74 5.79 3.82 2.24
CA TRP A 74 5.50 4.45 3.53
C TRP A 74 5.14 5.93 3.37
N LEU A 75 5.89 6.67 2.53
CA LEU A 75 5.60 8.07 2.23
C LEU A 75 4.23 8.23 1.54
N CYS A 76 3.93 7.43 0.50
CA CYS A 76 2.62 7.42 -0.14
C CYS A 76 1.49 7.12 0.86
N THR A 77 1.71 6.18 1.77
CA THR A 77 0.71 5.85 2.79
C THR A 77 0.49 7.02 3.74
N ALA A 78 1.57 7.60 4.28
CA ALA A 78 1.48 8.69 5.27
C ALA A 78 0.94 10.00 4.66
N LEU A 79 1.36 10.32 3.42
CA LEU A 79 1.06 11.62 2.82
C LEU A 79 -0.20 11.62 1.94
N LEU A 80 -0.61 10.47 1.41
CA LEU A 80 -1.76 10.38 0.50
C LEU A 80 -2.90 9.57 1.10
N SER A 81 -2.63 8.32 1.55
CA SER A 81 -3.71 7.43 1.99
C SER A 81 -4.30 7.85 3.34
N VAL A 82 -3.45 8.08 4.34
CA VAL A 82 -3.90 8.42 5.70
C VAL A 82 -4.72 9.73 5.72
N PRO A 83 -4.30 10.84 5.08
CA PRO A 83 -5.11 12.06 5.04
C PRO A 83 -6.47 11.86 4.38
N ASN A 84 -6.54 11.12 3.25
CA ASN A 84 -7.80 10.84 2.58
C ASN A 84 -8.74 9.99 3.47
N HIS A 85 -8.21 8.97 4.16
CA HIS A 85 -8.99 8.18 5.10
C HIS A 85 -9.48 9.00 6.29
N ASN A 86 -8.67 9.89 6.83
CA ASN A 86 -9.08 10.77 7.93
C ASN A 86 -10.24 11.69 7.53
N GLN A 87 -10.24 12.21 6.30
CA GLN A 87 -11.35 13.01 5.79
C GLN A 87 -12.61 12.17 5.54
N LEU A 88 -12.47 10.96 4.99
CA LEU A 88 -13.58 10.02 4.78
C LEU A 88 -14.19 9.51 6.09
N ALA A 89 -13.44 9.50 7.19
CA ALA A 89 -13.98 9.17 8.52
C ALA A 89 -15.05 10.17 9.00
N LEU A 90 -15.06 11.39 8.47
CA LEU A 90 -16.06 12.41 8.79
C LEU A 90 -17.39 12.21 8.07
N GLY A 91 -17.44 11.38 7.02
CA GLY A 91 -18.64 11.07 6.27
C GLY A 91 -18.42 10.74 4.80
N TYR A 92 -19.49 10.36 4.12
CA TYR A 92 -19.45 10.04 2.70
C TYR A 92 -19.11 11.28 1.85
N SER A 93 -18.11 11.12 1.00
CA SER A 93 -17.74 12.14 0.02
C SER A 93 -17.25 11.47 -1.25
N GLU A 94 -18.01 11.54 -2.33
CA GLU A 94 -17.66 10.97 -3.61
C GLU A 94 -16.33 11.52 -4.17
N PRO A 95 -16.06 12.85 -4.12
CA PRO A 95 -14.75 13.37 -4.56
C PRO A 95 -13.57 12.80 -3.76
N LEU A 96 -13.72 12.58 -2.46
CA LEU A 96 -12.67 11.98 -1.64
C LEU A 96 -12.47 10.49 -1.94
N ILE A 97 -13.54 9.75 -2.26
CA ILE A 97 -13.44 8.36 -2.70
C ILE A 97 -12.67 8.28 -4.03
N LEU A 98 -13.00 9.13 -4.99
CA LEU A 98 -12.27 9.20 -6.25
C LEU A 98 -10.80 9.60 -6.05
N ALA A 99 -10.53 10.55 -5.16
CA ALA A 99 -9.17 10.93 -4.80
C ALA A 99 -8.42 9.76 -4.14
N LEU A 100 -9.08 8.99 -3.26
CA LEU A 100 -8.48 7.80 -2.65
C LEU A 100 -8.10 6.75 -3.70
N VAL A 101 -9.00 6.48 -4.67
CA VAL A 101 -8.72 5.57 -5.80
C VAL A 101 -7.54 6.08 -6.64
N ALA A 102 -7.55 7.36 -6.99
CA ALA A 102 -6.49 7.96 -7.82
C ALA A 102 -5.13 7.96 -7.11
N THR A 103 -5.09 8.36 -5.84
CA THR A 103 -3.85 8.45 -5.06
C THR A 103 -3.30 7.09 -4.61
N ASN A 104 -4.06 6.01 -4.76
CA ASN A 104 -3.58 4.66 -4.49
C ASN A 104 -2.77 4.05 -5.66
N TRP A 105 -2.88 4.57 -6.88
CA TRP A 105 -2.12 4.08 -8.04
C TRP A 105 -0.60 4.05 -7.82
N PRO A 106 0.05 5.09 -7.28
CA PRO A 106 1.49 5.03 -6.97
C PRO A 106 1.86 3.82 -6.12
N ARG A 107 1.08 3.52 -5.09
CA ARG A 107 1.30 2.35 -4.23
C ARG A 107 1.15 1.04 -5.00
N THR A 108 0.12 0.92 -5.84
CA THR A 108 -0.13 -0.26 -6.67
C THR A 108 1.02 -0.52 -7.64
N LEU A 109 1.52 0.53 -8.30
CA LEU A 109 2.64 0.44 -9.22
C LEU A 109 3.94 0.08 -8.51
N ILE A 110 4.25 0.73 -7.38
CA ILE A 110 5.48 0.47 -6.61
C ILE A 110 5.49 -0.98 -6.11
N TRP A 111 4.40 -1.50 -5.52
CA TRP A 111 4.35 -2.90 -5.08
C TRP A 111 4.47 -3.89 -6.25
N SER A 112 3.89 -3.57 -7.41
CA SER A 112 4.03 -4.41 -8.62
C SER A 112 5.47 -4.46 -9.12
N LEU A 113 6.12 -3.31 -9.25
CA LEU A 113 7.52 -3.21 -9.66
C LEU A 113 8.47 -3.91 -8.66
N ARG A 114 8.24 -3.72 -7.36
CA ARG A 114 9.01 -4.43 -6.32
C ARG A 114 8.82 -5.94 -6.38
N SER A 115 7.60 -6.43 -6.65
CA SER A 115 7.35 -7.86 -6.80
C SER A 115 8.13 -8.45 -7.98
N LEU A 116 8.16 -7.75 -9.11
CA LEU A 116 8.96 -8.15 -10.28
C LEU A 116 10.46 -8.12 -9.98
N LEU A 117 10.94 -7.05 -9.32
CA LEU A 117 12.34 -6.92 -8.91
C LEU A 117 12.78 -8.09 -8.01
N LEU A 118 12.02 -8.37 -6.94
CA LEU A 118 12.34 -9.44 -6.00
C LEU A 118 12.29 -10.83 -6.66
N THR A 119 11.31 -11.07 -7.53
CA THR A 119 11.25 -12.31 -8.32
C THR A 119 12.50 -12.46 -9.20
N GLY A 120 12.94 -11.38 -9.86
CA GLY A 120 14.16 -11.37 -10.66
C GLY A 120 15.41 -11.64 -9.83
N ILE A 121 15.52 -11.07 -8.63
CA ILE A 121 16.65 -11.32 -7.71
C ILE A 121 16.69 -12.80 -7.30
N VAL A 122 15.54 -13.36 -6.89
CA VAL A 122 15.45 -14.78 -6.48
C VAL A 122 15.79 -15.71 -7.65
N ALA A 123 15.28 -15.44 -8.85
CA ALA A 123 15.57 -16.23 -10.03
C ALA A 123 17.07 -16.25 -10.36
N ARG A 124 17.78 -15.11 -10.21
CA ARG A 124 19.24 -15.03 -10.40
C ARG A 124 20.04 -15.82 -9.35
N SER A 125 19.51 -15.94 -8.14
CA SER A 125 20.19 -16.65 -7.05
C SER A 125 19.98 -18.17 -7.12
N ALA A 126 19.05 -18.65 -7.95
CA ALA A 126 18.72 -20.07 -8.11
C ALA A 126 19.50 -20.75 -9.27
N VAL A 127 20.27 -19.98 -10.03
CA VAL A 127 21.14 -20.44 -11.15
C VAL A 127 22.60 -20.33 -10.76
#